data_0981747e89a60201271f1f32af562d1a
#
_entry.id   0981747e89a60201271f1f32af562d1a
#
_cell.length_a   1.000
_cell.length_b   1.000
_cell.length_c   1.000
_cell.angle_alpha   90.00
_cell.angle_beta   90.00
_cell.angle_gamma   90.00
#
_symmetry.space_group_name_H-M   'P 1'
#
loop_
_entity.id
_entity.type
_entity.pdbx_description
1 polymer ?
#
loop_
_entity_poly.entity_id
_entity_poly.type
_entity_poly.pdbx_seq_one_letter_code
_entity_poly.pdbx_strand_id
1 'polypeptide(L)'
;MKPLVYKKSRRERGAVPERHKLHVAKGDTVRVISGESRGKEGRVLHVYPKKFTVVVEGVNVVKKHKRATAPGGESGIIEFAAPIAASNVMLLDPKSGAPTRVRRRLDKEGKLERIAVKSGQPIPRVR
;
A
#
# COMPACT_ATOMS: atom_id res chain seq x y z
N MET A 1 -49.99 -22.44 -2.16
CA MET A 1 -48.95 -21.65 -2.82
C MET A 1 -48.01 -21.08 -1.79
N LYS A 2 -46.77 -21.50 -1.78
CA LYS A 2 -45.81 -20.91 -0.84
C LYS A 2 -45.38 -19.54 -1.36
N PRO A 3 -45.41 -18.48 -0.52
CA PRO A 3 -44.92 -17.17 -0.94
C PRO A 3 -43.44 -17.26 -1.34
N LEU A 4 -43.11 -16.65 -2.45
CA LEU A 4 -41.70 -16.46 -2.85
C LEU A 4 -41.00 -15.60 -1.82
N VAL A 5 -40.35 -16.25 -0.87
CA VAL A 5 -39.47 -15.56 0.06
C VAL A 5 -38.16 -15.30 -0.67
N TYR A 6 -37.86 -14.05 -0.93
CA TYR A 6 -36.55 -13.64 -1.36
C TYR A 6 -35.52 -14.07 -0.30
N LYS A 7 -34.93 -15.22 -0.51
CA LYS A 7 -33.76 -15.60 0.27
C LYS A 7 -32.62 -14.70 -0.20
N LYS A 8 -32.39 -13.63 0.54
CA LYS A 8 -31.15 -12.88 0.42
C LYS A 8 -30.04 -13.91 0.37
N SER A 9 -29.40 -14.05 -0.78
CA SER A 9 -28.26 -14.97 -0.89
C SER A 9 -27.35 -14.67 0.28
N ARG A 10 -27.18 -15.65 1.13
CA ARG A 10 -26.24 -15.58 2.24
C ARG A 10 -24.91 -15.27 1.55
N ARG A 11 -24.51 -14.00 1.55
CA ARG A 11 -23.13 -13.68 1.19
C ARG A 11 -22.30 -14.62 2.03
N GLU A 12 -21.60 -15.53 1.37
CA GLU A 12 -20.73 -16.48 2.05
C GLU A 12 -19.85 -15.65 2.96
N ARG A 13 -20.18 -15.68 4.25
CA ARG A 13 -19.32 -15.07 5.24
C ARG A 13 -18.09 -15.95 5.28
N GLY A 14 -17.05 -15.53 4.63
CA GLY A 14 -15.82 -16.29 4.64
C GLY A 14 -15.01 -16.30 3.36
N ALA A 15 -15.49 -15.68 2.28
CA ALA A 15 -14.58 -15.38 1.18
C ALA A 15 -13.52 -14.42 1.72
N VAL A 16 -12.36 -14.96 2.04
CA VAL A 16 -11.18 -14.13 2.34
C VAL A 16 -10.98 -13.25 1.12
N PRO A 17 -11.05 -11.92 1.26
CA PRO A 17 -10.86 -11.06 0.11
C PRO A 17 -9.54 -11.41 -0.55
N GLU A 18 -9.59 -11.64 -1.85
CA GLU A 18 -8.44 -12.01 -2.64
C GLU A 18 -7.32 -10.97 -2.45
N ARG A 19 -6.12 -11.43 -2.14
CA ARG A 19 -4.98 -10.55 -2.01
C ARG A 19 -4.57 -10.02 -3.37
N HIS A 20 -4.64 -8.72 -3.55
CA HIS A 20 -4.12 -8.09 -4.74
C HIS A 20 -2.58 -8.12 -4.73
N LYS A 21 -2.01 -8.44 -5.89
CA LYS A 21 -0.56 -8.31 -6.08
C LYS A 21 -0.23 -6.83 -6.25
N LEU A 22 0.49 -6.28 -5.30
CA LEU A 22 0.92 -4.89 -5.34
C LEU A 22 2.30 -4.78 -5.98
N HIS A 23 2.51 -3.68 -6.71
CA HIS A 23 3.79 -3.34 -7.32
C HIS A 23 4.81 -2.80 -6.31
N VAL A 24 4.39 -2.49 -5.11
CA VAL A 24 5.23 -1.96 -4.02
C VAL A 24 5.32 -2.94 -2.86
N ALA A 25 6.41 -2.87 -2.11
CA ALA A 25 6.64 -3.65 -0.91
C ALA A 25 7.11 -2.74 0.22
N LYS A 26 7.01 -3.23 1.45
CA LYS A 26 7.51 -2.52 2.63
C LYS A 26 9.00 -2.19 2.46
N GLY A 27 9.37 -0.96 2.74
CA GLY A 27 10.75 -0.46 2.65
C GLY A 27 11.11 0.16 1.30
N ASP A 28 10.25 0.08 0.30
CA ASP A 28 10.47 0.71 -1.00
C ASP A 28 10.35 2.24 -0.91
N THR A 29 11.14 2.93 -1.72
CA THR A 29 10.98 4.38 -1.91
C THR A 29 10.04 4.64 -3.08
N VAL A 30 9.00 5.42 -2.83
CA VAL A 30 7.94 5.71 -3.81
C VAL A 30 7.69 7.20 -3.93
N ARG A 31 7.11 7.61 -5.05
CA ARG A 31 6.58 8.96 -5.26
C ARG A 31 5.08 8.90 -5.45
N VAL A 32 4.37 9.82 -4.81
CA VAL A 32 2.93 9.98 -4.98
C VAL A 32 2.66 10.70 -6.31
N ILE A 33 1.86 10.08 -7.17
CA ILE A 33 1.59 10.58 -8.52
C ILE A 33 0.22 11.25 -8.65
N SER A 34 -0.68 11.05 -7.70
CA SER A 34 -1.99 11.70 -7.70
C SER A 34 -2.53 11.90 -6.28
N GLY A 35 -3.51 12.78 -6.14
CA GLY A 35 -4.10 13.15 -4.86
C GLY A 35 -3.47 14.41 -4.25
N GLU A 36 -3.83 14.71 -3.02
CA GLU A 36 -3.36 15.91 -2.31
C GLU A 36 -1.85 15.93 -2.07
N SER A 37 -1.26 14.75 -1.93
CA SER A 37 0.18 14.58 -1.67
C SER A 37 1.01 14.40 -2.94
N ARG A 38 0.46 14.69 -4.10
CA ARG A 38 1.15 14.55 -5.39
C ARG A 38 2.54 15.20 -5.37
N GLY A 39 3.54 14.47 -5.85
CA GLY A 39 4.92 14.91 -5.92
C GLY A 39 5.75 14.62 -4.67
N LYS A 40 5.15 14.21 -3.57
CA LYS A 40 5.88 13.80 -2.37
C LYS A 40 6.52 12.43 -2.55
N GLU A 41 7.69 12.27 -2.01
CA GLU A 41 8.43 11.01 -1.98
C GLU A 41 8.54 10.52 -0.55
N GLY A 42 8.58 9.22 -0.37
CA GLY A 42 8.73 8.63 0.94
C GLY A 42 8.94 7.12 0.89
N ARG A 43 9.25 6.57 2.06
CA ARG A 43 9.42 5.13 2.23
C ARG A 43 8.10 4.48 2.58
N VAL A 44 7.82 3.33 2.00
CA VAL A 44 6.64 2.53 2.35
C VAL A 44 6.84 1.89 3.72
N LEU A 45 5.96 2.21 4.66
CA LEU A 45 5.99 1.68 6.03
C LEU A 45 5.18 0.38 6.14
N HIS A 46 4.01 0.34 5.54
CA HIS A 46 3.12 -0.83 5.53
C HIS A 46 2.41 -0.98 4.20
N VAL A 47 2.07 -2.22 3.87
CA VAL A 47 1.31 -2.59 2.67
C VAL A 47 0.11 -3.42 3.10
N TYR A 48 -1.07 -3.06 2.59
CA TYR A 48 -2.32 -3.78 2.84
C TYR A 48 -2.87 -4.38 1.53
N PRO A 49 -2.43 -5.59 1.16
CA PRO A 49 -2.82 -6.19 -0.13
C PRO A 49 -4.31 -6.43 -0.27
N LYS A 50 -5.01 -6.70 0.81
CA LYS A 50 -6.47 -6.93 0.80
C LYS A 50 -7.26 -5.68 0.50
N LYS A 51 -6.78 -4.52 0.92
CA LYS A 51 -7.43 -3.21 0.74
C LYS A 51 -6.86 -2.42 -0.43
N PHE A 52 -5.83 -2.91 -1.07
CA PHE A 52 -5.11 -2.23 -2.15
C PHE A 52 -4.61 -0.85 -1.72
N THR A 53 -4.07 -0.76 -0.51
CA THR A 53 -3.56 0.48 0.08
C THR A 53 -2.16 0.31 0.63
N VAL A 54 -1.44 1.42 0.76
CA VAL A 54 -0.10 1.49 1.33
C VAL A 54 0.02 2.68 2.27
N VAL A 55 0.88 2.55 3.26
CA VAL A 55 1.24 3.65 4.17
C VAL A 55 2.63 4.12 3.80
N VAL A 56 2.76 5.40 3.48
CA VAL A 56 4.03 6.03 3.08
C VAL A 56 4.41 7.07 4.12
N GLU A 57 5.66 7.05 4.56
CA GLU A 57 6.19 8.01 5.53
C GLU A 57 6.06 9.46 5.03
N GLY A 58 5.52 10.33 5.87
CA GLY A 58 5.35 11.75 5.56
C GLY A 58 4.24 12.08 4.56
N VAL A 59 3.49 11.08 4.11
CA VAL A 59 2.39 11.23 3.14
C VAL A 59 1.07 10.95 3.83
N ASN A 60 0.07 11.78 3.56
CA ASN A 60 -1.27 11.66 4.15
C ASN A 60 -1.26 11.62 5.68
N VAL A 61 -0.46 12.49 6.27
CA VAL A 61 -0.36 12.60 7.74
C VAL A 61 -1.65 13.18 8.29
N VAL A 62 -2.29 12.45 9.19
CA VAL A 62 -3.53 12.83 9.83
C VAL A 62 -3.36 12.92 11.34
N LYS A 63 -4.18 13.76 11.97
CA LYS A 63 -4.22 13.93 13.41
C LYS A 63 -5.41 13.17 13.97
N LYS A 64 -5.17 12.30 14.94
CA LYS A 64 -6.20 11.57 15.66
C LYS A 64 -6.27 12.05 17.10
N HIS A 65 -7.47 12.48 17.52
CA HIS A 65 -7.74 12.76 18.92
C HIS A 65 -7.96 11.46 19.67
N LYS A 66 -7.05 11.13 20.58
CA LYS A 66 -7.15 9.93 21.40
C LYS A 66 -7.67 10.28 22.79
N ARG A 67 -8.74 9.62 23.20
CA ARG A 67 -9.22 9.68 24.57
C ARG A 67 -8.50 8.66 25.43
N ALA A 68 -8.24 9.01 26.70
CA ALA A 68 -7.77 8.04 27.68
C ALA A 68 -8.86 6.98 27.88
N THR A 69 -8.53 5.70 27.66
CA THR A 69 -9.45 4.57 27.80
C THR A 69 -9.41 3.94 29.18
N ALA A 70 -8.42 4.30 30.00
CA ALA A 70 -8.25 3.79 31.35
C ALA A 70 -7.89 4.94 32.32
N PRO A 71 -8.22 4.83 33.62
CA PRO A 71 -7.76 5.78 34.63
C PRO A 71 -6.22 5.86 34.60
N GLY A 72 -5.70 7.08 34.46
CA GLY A 72 -4.24 7.31 34.32
C GLY A 72 -3.68 7.10 32.92
N GLY A 73 -4.52 6.77 31.91
CA GLY A 73 -4.15 6.70 30.51
C GLY A 73 -3.91 8.08 29.91
N GLU A 74 -3.00 8.18 28.95
CA GLU A 74 -2.73 9.44 28.26
C GLU A 74 -3.80 9.73 27.20
N SER A 75 -4.33 10.95 27.22
CA SER A 75 -5.14 11.50 26.13
C SER A 75 -4.29 12.51 25.37
N GLY A 76 -4.49 12.60 24.07
CA GLY A 76 -3.74 13.56 23.27
C GLY A 76 -4.04 13.47 21.78
N ILE A 77 -3.34 14.28 21.01
CA ILE A 77 -3.37 14.29 19.57
C ILE A 77 -2.21 13.46 19.04
N ILE A 78 -2.52 12.45 18.26
CA ILE A 78 -1.52 11.56 17.64
C ILE A 78 -1.47 11.89 16.14
N GLU A 79 -0.27 12.13 15.62
CA GLU A 79 -0.02 12.26 14.20
C GLU A 79 0.49 10.94 13.63
N PHE A 80 -0.10 10.48 12.55
CA PHE A 80 0.34 9.27 11.86
C PHE A 80 0.05 9.35 10.37
N ALA A 81 0.81 8.59 9.58
CA ALA A 81 0.56 8.47 8.15
C ALA A 81 -0.62 7.51 7.91
N ALA A 82 -1.69 8.01 7.30
CA ALA A 82 -2.83 7.19 6.94
C ALA A 82 -2.60 6.47 5.61
N PRO A 83 -3.27 5.32 5.37
CA PRO A 83 -3.15 4.60 4.11
C PRO A 83 -3.66 5.41 2.92
N ILE A 84 -2.99 5.25 1.78
CA ILE A 84 -3.39 5.79 0.48
C ILE A 84 -3.54 4.65 -0.52
N ALA A 85 -4.30 4.88 -1.60
CA ALA A 85 -4.46 3.86 -2.63
C ALA A 85 -3.10 3.52 -3.28
N ALA A 86 -2.82 2.24 -3.47
CA ALA A 86 -1.57 1.79 -4.08
C ALA A 86 -1.41 2.28 -5.53
N SER A 87 -2.53 2.54 -6.22
CA SER A 87 -2.52 3.13 -7.56
C SER A 87 -2.00 4.57 -7.60
N ASN A 88 -1.95 5.25 -6.45
CA ASN A 88 -1.49 6.64 -6.34
C ASN A 88 0.03 6.76 -6.13
N VAL A 89 0.75 5.67 -6.07
CA VAL A 89 2.19 5.64 -5.86
C VAL A 89 2.91 4.88 -6.96
N MET A 90 4.12 5.31 -7.28
CA MET A 90 5.02 4.62 -8.20
C MET A 90 6.40 4.48 -7.55
N LEU A 91 7.03 3.34 -7.82
CA LEU A 91 8.42 3.13 -7.42
C LEU A 91 9.36 4.09 -8.13
N LEU A 92 10.41 4.50 -7.46
CA LEU A 92 11.46 5.31 -8.04
C LEU A 92 12.50 4.43 -8.73
N ASP A 93 12.95 4.86 -9.89
CA ASP A 93 14.05 4.22 -10.62
C ASP A 93 15.36 4.40 -9.85
N PRO A 94 16.08 3.33 -9.49
CA PRO A 94 17.34 3.46 -8.76
C PRO A 94 18.42 4.23 -9.51
N LYS A 95 18.36 4.27 -10.84
CA LYS A 95 19.34 4.98 -11.66
C LYS A 95 19.02 6.47 -11.83
N SER A 96 17.79 6.80 -12.21
CA SER A 96 17.40 8.17 -12.55
C SER A 96 16.62 8.88 -11.44
N GLY A 97 16.10 8.16 -10.45
CA GLY A 97 15.23 8.71 -9.41
C GLY A 97 13.85 9.13 -9.89
N ALA A 98 13.49 8.86 -11.14
CA ALA A 98 12.18 9.15 -11.70
C ALA A 98 11.17 8.04 -11.40
N PRO A 99 9.86 8.34 -11.31
CA PRO A 99 8.85 7.30 -11.16
C PRO A 99 8.86 6.34 -12.34
N THR A 100 8.80 5.05 -12.07
CA THR A 100 8.85 4.00 -13.08
C THR A 100 7.86 2.89 -12.80
N ARG A 101 7.45 2.19 -13.84
CA ARG A 101 6.75 0.92 -13.73
C ARG A 101 7.72 -0.19 -13.39
N VAL A 102 7.21 -1.28 -12.89
CA VAL A 102 7.99 -2.45 -12.50
C VAL A 102 7.60 -3.63 -13.37
N ARG A 103 8.60 -4.31 -13.91
CA ARG A 103 8.47 -5.64 -14.52
C ARG A 103 9.13 -6.67 -13.63
N ARG A 104 8.69 -7.90 -13.77
CA ARG A 104 9.30 -9.05 -13.11
C ARG A 104 10.03 -9.89 -14.14
N ARG A 105 11.23 -10.31 -13.80
CA ARG A 105 12.00 -11.27 -14.60
C ARG A 105 12.69 -12.27 -13.68
N LEU A 106 13.10 -13.39 -14.24
CA LEU A 106 13.95 -14.35 -13.55
C LEU A 106 15.40 -13.85 -13.57
N ASP A 107 16.05 -13.89 -12.42
CA ASP A 107 17.48 -13.63 -12.32
C ASP A 107 18.30 -14.87 -12.75
N LYS A 108 19.64 -14.77 -12.65
CA LYS A 108 20.54 -15.87 -12.99
C LYS A 108 20.36 -17.10 -12.10
N GLU A 109 19.81 -16.91 -10.89
CA GLU A 109 19.55 -17.98 -9.92
C GLU A 109 18.13 -18.58 -10.04
N GLY A 110 17.32 -18.08 -10.98
CA GLY A 110 15.93 -18.51 -11.16
C GLY A 110 14.93 -17.88 -10.21
N LYS A 111 15.32 -16.88 -9.45
CA LYS A 111 14.41 -16.11 -8.58
C LYS A 111 13.78 -14.94 -9.32
N LEU A 112 12.55 -14.60 -8.96
CA LEU A 112 11.89 -13.42 -9.50
C LEU A 112 12.49 -12.15 -8.91
N GLU A 113 12.97 -11.27 -9.78
CA GLU A 113 13.41 -9.93 -9.42
C GLU A 113 12.53 -8.86 -10.05
N ARG A 114 12.48 -7.71 -9.41
CA ARG A 114 11.78 -6.53 -9.94
C ARG A 114 12.78 -5.69 -10.71
N ILE A 115 12.39 -5.21 -11.88
CA ILE A 115 13.19 -4.30 -12.69
C ILE A 115 12.42 -3.04 -13.02
N ALA A 116 13.12 -1.91 -13.02
CA ALA A 116 12.56 -0.65 -13.48
C ALA A 116 12.43 -0.65 -15.00
N VAL A 117 11.26 -0.35 -15.52
CA VAL A 117 11.02 -0.35 -16.97
C VAL A 117 11.82 0.73 -17.67
N LYS A 118 12.04 1.88 -17.03
CA LYS A 118 12.77 3.01 -17.63
C LYS A 118 14.26 2.76 -17.82
N SER A 119 14.91 2.16 -16.84
CA SER A 119 16.37 1.95 -16.87
C SER A 119 16.79 0.50 -17.05
N GLY A 120 15.88 -0.44 -16.84
CA GLY A 120 16.21 -1.87 -16.83
C GLY A 120 17.00 -2.33 -15.60
N GLN A 121 17.19 -1.47 -14.61
CA GLN A 121 17.92 -1.79 -13.40
C GLN A 121 17.06 -2.56 -12.40
N PRO A 122 17.60 -3.55 -11.69
CA PRO A 122 16.86 -4.27 -10.67
C PRO A 122 16.56 -3.36 -9.48
N ILE A 123 15.35 -3.50 -8.94
CA ILE A 123 14.92 -2.82 -7.72
C ILE A 123 14.97 -3.83 -6.57
N PRO A 124 15.97 -3.74 -5.69
CA PRO A 124 16.09 -4.69 -4.59
C PRO A 124 14.95 -4.48 -3.58
N ARG A 125 14.50 -5.57 -2.96
CA ARG A 125 13.61 -5.49 -1.81
C ARG A 125 14.43 -5.22 -0.56
N VAL A 126 14.02 -4.21 0.17
CA VAL A 126 14.56 -3.93 1.50
C VAL A 126 13.79 -4.83 2.49
N ARG A 127 14.49 -5.76 3.10
CA ARG A 127 13.96 -6.63 4.14
C ARG A 127 14.25 -6.06 5.53
#